data_475a1d1c88b9ce9ca969ab98a3a2f73a
#
_entry.id   475a1d1c88b9ce9ca969ab98a3a2f73a
#
_cell.length_a   1.000
_cell.length_b   1.000
_cell.length_c   1.000
_cell.angle_alpha   90.00
_cell.angle_beta   90.00
_cell.angle_gamma   90.00
#
_symmetry.space_group_name_H-M   'P 1'
#
loop_
_entity.id
_entity.type
_entity.pdbx_description
1 polymer ?
#
loop_
_entity_poly.entity_id
_entity_poly.type
_entity_poly.pdbx_seq_one_letter_code
_entity_poly.pdbx_strand_id
1 'polypeptide(L)'
;MSALWDQKQQLEGEIATLDANLVDVMVNIQTLETDISNKETEIVKTKQDLGKAQKAKEKQYDAMKKRIQYLYEKGGSDAWFQMMMNADNLADLLTRAEYTQKMYEQDRKSLEVYSNTIEQVKQLEEKYTGEKAELEGMKQEYEAESQNLQAQLDEKRATSADCENEIAYAQQQATEY
;
A
#
# COMPACT_ATOMS: atom_id res chain seq x y z
N MET A 1 18.25 55.91 -1.29
CA MET A 1 18.90 54.94 -0.32
C MET A 1 17.91 54.17 0.52
N SER A 2 16.86 54.77 1.12
CA SER A 2 15.89 54.06 1.96
C SER A 2 15.01 53.06 1.15
N ALA A 3 14.63 53.36 -0.08
CA ALA A 3 13.85 52.47 -0.94
C ALA A 3 14.62 51.21 -1.32
N LEU A 4 15.93 51.31 -1.58
CA LEU A 4 16.79 50.15 -1.85
C LEU A 4 17.00 49.29 -0.63
N TRP A 5 17.11 49.91 0.52
CA TRP A 5 17.23 49.20 1.82
C TRP A 5 15.95 48.39 2.12
N ASP A 6 14.77 49.01 1.94
CA ASP A 6 13.50 48.37 2.16
C ASP A 6 13.28 47.21 1.18
N GLN A 7 13.67 47.37 -0.07
CA GLN A 7 13.59 46.34 -1.12
C GLN A 7 14.53 45.16 -0.77
N LYS A 8 15.74 45.43 -0.30
CA LYS A 8 16.67 44.40 0.15
C LYS A 8 16.09 43.61 1.35
N GLN A 9 15.50 44.29 2.34
CA GLN A 9 14.86 43.65 3.46
C GLN A 9 13.67 42.78 3.03
N GLN A 10 12.87 43.23 2.08
CA GLN A 10 11.77 42.48 1.54
C GLN A 10 12.23 41.18 0.85
N LEU A 11 13.28 41.26 0.03
CA LEU A 11 13.88 40.08 -0.64
C LEU A 11 14.48 39.11 0.36
N GLU A 12 15.18 39.59 1.37
CA GLU A 12 15.69 38.74 2.45
C GLU A 12 14.56 38.04 3.21
N GLY A 13 13.45 38.75 3.45
CA GLY A 13 12.26 38.17 4.04
C GLY A 13 11.61 37.09 3.17
N GLU A 14 11.54 37.30 1.87
CA GLU A 14 11.05 36.30 0.91
C GLU A 14 11.94 35.06 0.89
N ILE A 15 13.26 35.24 0.90
CA ILE A 15 14.22 34.13 0.95
C ILE A 15 14.07 33.36 2.26
N ALA A 16 13.91 34.02 3.41
CA ALA A 16 13.66 33.38 4.68
C ALA A 16 12.38 32.56 4.69
N THR A 17 11.30 33.06 4.08
CA THR A 17 10.04 32.35 3.93
C THR A 17 10.19 31.12 3.03
N LEU A 18 10.92 31.25 1.91
CA LEU A 18 11.23 30.14 1.03
C LEU A 18 12.06 29.06 1.72
N ASP A 19 13.05 29.46 2.52
CA ASP A 19 13.85 28.52 3.32
C ASP A 19 12.99 27.74 4.31
N ALA A 20 12.07 28.40 5.00
CA ALA A 20 11.15 27.73 5.94
C ALA A 20 10.23 26.73 5.20
N ASN A 21 9.69 27.14 4.04
CA ASN A 21 8.86 26.27 3.21
C ASN A 21 9.64 25.07 2.65
N LEU A 22 10.90 25.29 2.26
CA LEU A 22 11.79 24.20 1.82
C LEU A 22 12.04 23.18 2.90
N VAL A 23 12.26 23.62 4.14
CA VAL A 23 12.44 22.71 5.31
C VAL A 23 11.17 21.87 5.48
N ASP A 24 9.99 22.48 5.44
CA ASP A 24 8.72 21.75 5.57
C ASP A 24 8.53 20.71 4.45
N VAL A 25 8.82 21.08 3.21
CA VAL A 25 8.74 20.17 2.07
C VAL A 25 9.74 19.02 2.20
N MET A 26 10.98 19.32 2.61
CA MET A 26 11.99 18.28 2.83
C MET A 26 11.60 17.30 3.92
N VAL A 27 11.01 17.78 5.02
CA VAL A 27 10.49 16.93 6.09
C VAL A 27 9.35 16.05 5.58
N ASN A 28 8.44 16.61 4.80
CA ASN A 28 7.33 15.85 4.20
C ASN A 28 7.85 14.76 3.26
N ILE A 29 8.84 15.07 2.43
CA ILE A 29 9.46 14.09 1.51
C ILE A 29 10.13 12.98 2.31
N GLN A 30 10.85 13.32 3.37
CA GLN A 30 11.52 12.33 4.21
C GLN A 30 10.52 11.42 4.92
N THR A 31 9.42 11.98 5.41
CA THR A 31 8.32 11.22 6.01
C THR A 31 7.69 10.26 4.98
N LEU A 32 7.43 10.74 3.76
CA LEU A 32 6.89 9.92 2.68
C LEU A 32 7.86 8.79 2.28
N GLU A 33 9.16 9.06 2.20
CA GLU A 33 10.16 8.02 1.92
C GLU A 33 10.12 6.91 2.98
N THR A 34 10.03 7.28 4.25
CA THR A 34 9.94 6.34 5.36
C THR A 34 8.64 5.53 5.28
N ASP A 35 7.51 6.20 5.04
CA ASP A 35 6.20 5.58 4.93
C ASP A 35 6.12 4.62 3.74
N ILE A 36 6.70 5.00 2.62
CA ILE A 36 6.80 4.15 1.42
C ILE A 36 7.62 2.89 1.72
N SER A 37 8.77 3.04 2.36
CA SER A 37 9.63 1.91 2.74
C SER A 37 8.91 0.97 3.70
N ASN A 38 8.22 1.50 4.70
CA ASN A 38 7.44 0.71 5.66
C ASN A 38 6.29 -0.03 4.96
N LYS A 39 5.59 0.64 4.04
CA LYS A 39 4.50 0.05 3.28
C LYS A 39 4.99 -1.07 2.36
N GLU A 40 6.12 -0.90 1.71
CA GLU A 40 6.75 -1.93 0.88
C GLU A 40 7.08 -3.18 1.71
N THR A 41 7.58 -2.99 2.93
CA THR A 41 7.87 -4.09 3.87
C THR A 41 6.59 -4.80 4.29
N GLU A 42 5.53 -4.06 4.61
CA GLU A 42 4.22 -4.62 4.94
C GLU A 42 3.65 -5.45 3.78
N ILE A 43 3.77 -4.95 2.56
CA ILE A 43 3.30 -5.62 1.33
C ILE A 43 4.03 -6.95 1.14
N VAL A 44 5.35 -6.98 1.33
CA VAL A 44 6.13 -8.22 1.24
C VAL A 44 5.64 -9.24 2.26
N LYS A 45 5.41 -8.81 3.50
CA LYS A 45 4.87 -9.68 4.54
C LYS A 45 3.48 -10.21 4.19
N THR A 46 2.58 -9.35 3.76
CA THR A 46 1.22 -9.73 3.36
C THR A 46 1.26 -10.72 2.20
N LYS A 47 2.13 -10.52 1.23
CA LYS A 47 2.33 -11.45 0.10
C LYS A 47 2.81 -12.82 0.56
N GLN A 48 3.73 -12.86 1.53
CA GLN A 48 4.21 -14.12 2.11
C GLN A 48 3.09 -14.83 2.88
N ASP A 49 2.33 -14.09 3.69
CA ASP A 49 1.20 -14.63 4.45
C ASP A 49 0.11 -15.17 3.51
N LEU A 50 -0.17 -14.44 2.44
CA LEU A 50 -1.11 -14.88 1.39
C LEU A 50 -0.63 -16.16 0.72
N GLY A 51 0.65 -16.26 0.36
CA GLY A 51 1.23 -17.46 -0.22
C GLY A 51 1.11 -18.67 0.68
N LYS A 52 1.36 -18.51 1.98
CA LYS A 52 1.20 -19.57 2.99
C LYS A 52 -0.27 -19.99 3.13
N ALA A 53 -1.18 -19.04 3.17
CA ALA A 53 -2.61 -19.30 3.28
C ALA A 53 -3.15 -20.03 2.04
N GLN A 54 -2.70 -19.65 0.85
CA GLN A 54 -3.05 -20.32 -0.40
C GLN A 54 -2.56 -21.75 -0.46
N LYS A 55 -1.33 -22.02 0.00
CA LYS A 55 -0.77 -23.37 0.10
C LYS A 55 -1.55 -24.23 1.12
N ALA A 56 -1.92 -23.65 2.25
CA ALA A 56 -2.75 -24.33 3.24
C ALA A 56 -4.13 -24.68 2.65
N LYS A 57 -4.73 -23.77 1.90
CA LYS A 57 -5.98 -23.96 1.21
C LYS A 57 -5.91 -25.15 0.23
N GLU A 58 -4.86 -25.19 -0.59
CA GLU A 58 -4.65 -26.29 -1.55
C GLU A 58 -4.50 -27.64 -0.86
N LYS A 59 -3.70 -27.71 0.20
CA LYS A 59 -3.50 -28.93 0.99
C LYS A 59 -4.80 -29.40 1.61
N GLN A 60 -5.58 -28.51 2.18
CA GLN A 60 -6.86 -28.82 2.80
C GLN A 60 -7.86 -29.32 1.74
N TYR A 61 -7.86 -28.70 0.56
CA TYR A 61 -8.70 -29.12 -0.56
C TYR A 61 -8.37 -30.55 -1.01
N ASP A 62 -7.09 -30.83 -1.23
CA ASP A 62 -6.65 -32.16 -1.65
C ASP A 62 -6.94 -33.22 -0.59
N ALA A 63 -6.74 -32.89 0.69
CA ALA A 63 -7.08 -33.79 1.80
C ALA A 63 -8.58 -34.08 1.84
N MET A 64 -9.43 -33.09 1.61
CA MET A 64 -10.89 -33.25 1.55
C MET A 64 -11.31 -34.12 0.37
N LYS A 65 -10.73 -33.94 -0.79
CA LYS A 65 -10.99 -34.78 -1.98
C LYS A 65 -10.66 -36.24 -1.69
N LYS A 66 -9.49 -36.48 -1.12
CA LYS A 66 -9.06 -37.83 -0.73
C LYS A 66 -10.01 -38.44 0.29
N ARG A 67 -10.48 -37.64 1.24
CA ARG A 67 -11.44 -38.12 2.26
C ARG A 67 -12.78 -38.48 1.63
N ILE A 68 -13.28 -37.69 0.71
CA ILE A 68 -14.51 -37.96 -0.02
C ILE A 68 -14.38 -39.26 -0.83
N GLN A 69 -13.27 -39.47 -1.53
CA GLN A 69 -12.98 -40.69 -2.27
C GLN A 69 -12.93 -41.90 -1.32
N TYR A 70 -12.26 -41.79 -0.18
CA TYR A 70 -12.18 -42.82 0.82
C TYR A 70 -13.57 -43.23 1.35
N LEU A 71 -14.43 -42.27 1.65
CA LEU A 71 -15.78 -42.49 2.12
C LEU A 71 -16.63 -43.22 1.06
N TYR A 72 -16.43 -42.85 -0.21
CA TYR A 72 -17.09 -43.49 -1.33
C TYR A 72 -16.66 -44.96 -1.47
N GLU A 73 -15.37 -45.24 -1.45
CA GLU A 73 -14.80 -46.60 -1.59
C GLU A 73 -15.17 -47.51 -0.41
N LYS A 74 -15.39 -46.94 0.77
CA LYS A 74 -15.76 -47.69 1.97
C LYS A 74 -17.27 -47.91 2.16
N GLY A 75 -18.07 -47.56 1.13
CA GLY A 75 -19.52 -47.85 1.15
C GLY A 75 -20.38 -46.70 1.65
N GLY A 76 -19.92 -45.45 1.53
CA GLY A 76 -20.77 -44.28 1.66
C GLY A 76 -21.90 -44.35 0.63
N SER A 77 -23.04 -43.73 0.92
CA SER A 77 -24.16 -43.79 -0.04
C SER A 77 -23.78 -43.07 -1.36
N ASP A 78 -24.06 -43.74 -2.49
CA ASP A 78 -23.79 -43.19 -3.81
C ASP A 78 -24.44 -41.81 -4.00
N ALA A 79 -25.64 -41.63 -3.44
CA ALA A 79 -26.34 -40.36 -3.49
C ALA A 79 -25.60 -39.22 -2.83
N TRP A 80 -24.96 -39.47 -1.67
CA TRP A 80 -24.16 -38.49 -0.96
C TRP A 80 -22.91 -38.12 -1.77
N PHE A 81 -22.21 -39.15 -2.28
CA PHE A 81 -21.00 -38.93 -3.11
C PHE A 81 -21.31 -38.12 -4.36
N GLN A 82 -22.37 -38.51 -5.12
CA GLN A 82 -22.75 -37.80 -6.31
C GLN A 82 -23.17 -36.35 -6.02
N MET A 83 -23.88 -36.13 -4.91
CA MET A 83 -24.25 -34.77 -4.49
C MET A 83 -23.02 -33.92 -4.22
N MET A 84 -21.99 -34.49 -3.58
CA MET A 84 -20.74 -33.78 -3.31
C MET A 84 -19.91 -33.55 -4.57
N MET A 85 -19.85 -34.53 -5.47
CA MET A 85 -19.08 -34.41 -6.71
C MET A 85 -19.73 -33.50 -7.75
N ASN A 86 -21.04 -33.32 -7.69
CA ASN A 86 -21.77 -32.38 -8.55
C ASN A 86 -21.75 -30.94 -8.06
N ALA A 87 -21.07 -30.66 -6.95
CA ALA A 87 -20.88 -29.31 -6.48
C ALA A 87 -20.05 -28.50 -7.49
N ASP A 88 -20.55 -27.36 -7.92
CA ASP A 88 -19.92 -26.52 -8.94
C ASP A 88 -18.66 -25.83 -8.46
N ASN A 89 -18.58 -25.56 -7.14
CA ASN A 89 -17.44 -24.95 -6.52
C ASN A 89 -17.36 -25.35 -5.05
N LEU A 90 -16.34 -24.89 -4.38
CA LEU A 90 -16.09 -25.24 -2.97
C LEU A 90 -17.12 -24.67 -2.00
N ALA A 91 -17.64 -23.49 -2.27
CA ALA A 91 -18.72 -22.91 -1.46
C ALA A 91 -19.99 -23.76 -1.56
N ASP A 92 -20.32 -24.27 -2.76
CA ASP A 92 -21.42 -25.19 -2.98
C ASP A 92 -21.18 -26.54 -2.30
N LEU A 93 -19.94 -27.06 -2.36
CA LEU A 93 -19.52 -28.26 -1.64
C LEU A 93 -19.74 -28.13 -0.13
N LEU A 94 -19.33 -27.01 0.45
CA LEU A 94 -19.52 -26.73 1.87
C LEU A 94 -21.00 -26.65 2.25
N THR A 95 -21.81 -25.97 1.44
CA THR A 95 -23.24 -25.85 1.65
C THR A 95 -23.91 -27.22 1.60
N ARG A 96 -23.57 -28.05 0.62
CA ARG A 96 -24.11 -29.42 0.50
C ARG A 96 -23.66 -30.33 1.64
N ALA A 97 -22.41 -30.16 2.10
CA ALA A 97 -21.88 -30.90 3.25
C ALA A 97 -22.62 -30.59 4.54
N GLU A 98 -23.05 -29.35 4.75
CA GLU A 98 -23.85 -28.93 5.91
C GLU A 98 -25.20 -29.65 5.98
N TYR A 99 -25.78 -30.02 4.84
CA TYR A 99 -27.07 -30.73 4.76
C TYR A 99 -26.96 -32.26 4.97
N THR A 100 -25.74 -32.82 4.99
CA THR A 100 -25.58 -34.25 5.16
C THR A 100 -25.29 -34.60 6.61
N GLN A 101 -26.30 -35.12 7.31
CA GLN A 101 -26.18 -35.58 8.71
C GLN A 101 -25.25 -36.79 8.88
N LYS A 102 -24.69 -37.34 7.80
CA LYS A 102 -23.82 -38.53 7.82
C LYS A 102 -22.34 -38.24 7.93
N MET A 103 -21.96 -36.99 8.06
CA MET A 103 -20.55 -36.62 8.24
C MET A 103 -20.08 -36.85 9.65
N TYR A 104 -18.93 -37.50 9.78
CA TYR A 104 -18.25 -37.60 11.06
C TYR A 104 -17.83 -36.21 11.56
N GLU A 105 -17.84 -36.01 12.87
CA GLU A 105 -17.51 -34.74 13.51
C GLU A 105 -16.14 -34.20 13.08
N GLN A 106 -15.17 -35.07 12.85
CA GLN A 106 -13.84 -34.70 12.38
C GLN A 106 -13.86 -34.12 10.96
N ASP A 107 -14.70 -34.68 10.09
CA ASP A 107 -14.86 -34.17 8.72
C ASP A 107 -15.53 -32.79 8.71
N ARG A 108 -16.46 -32.55 9.63
CA ARG A 108 -17.06 -31.21 9.83
C ARG A 108 -16.03 -30.20 10.28
N LYS A 109 -15.18 -30.54 11.23
CA LYS A 109 -14.08 -29.68 11.69
C LYS A 109 -13.12 -29.34 10.56
N SER A 110 -12.77 -30.32 9.73
CA SER A 110 -11.92 -30.10 8.56
C SER A 110 -12.54 -29.11 7.57
N LEU A 111 -13.85 -29.22 7.34
CA LEU A 111 -14.60 -28.28 6.49
C LEU A 111 -14.66 -26.89 7.09
N GLU A 112 -14.85 -26.76 8.39
CA GLU A 112 -14.81 -25.46 9.09
C GLU A 112 -13.44 -24.81 8.97
N VAL A 113 -12.37 -25.55 9.20
CA VAL A 113 -10.98 -25.07 9.04
C VAL A 113 -10.75 -24.61 7.61
N TYR A 114 -11.22 -25.36 6.64
CA TYR A 114 -11.12 -25.00 5.23
C TYR A 114 -11.90 -23.72 4.90
N SER A 115 -13.13 -23.61 5.41
CA SER A 115 -13.95 -22.41 5.26
C SER A 115 -13.26 -21.17 5.84
N ASN A 116 -12.67 -21.32 7.03
CA ASN A 116 -11.90 -20.24 7.68
C ASN A 116 -10.67 -19.87 6.87
N THR A 117 -10.00 -20.84 6.26
CA THR A 117 -8.83 -20.60 5.42
C THR A 117 -9.22 -19.83 4.14
N ILE A 118 -10.35 -20.18 3.52
CA ILE A 118 -10.88 -19.43 2.36
C ILE A 118 -11.12 -17.97 2.74
N GLU A 119 -11.76 -17.73 3.88
CA GLU A 119 -12.02 -16.37 4.36
C GLU A 119 -10.72 -15.62 4.64
N GLN A 120 -9.75 -16.28 5.26
CA GLN A 120 -8.42 -15.72 5.51
C GLN A 120 -7.71 -15.32 4.22
N VAL A 121 -7.73 -16.19 3.20
CA VAL A 121 -7.17 -15.91 1.88
C VAL A 121 -7.83 -14.68 1.26
N LYS A 122 -9.16 -14.62 1.32
CA LYS A 122 -9.93 -13.49 0.79
C LYS A 122 -9.55 -12.18 1.48
N GLN A 123 -9.48 -12.18 2.81
CA GLN A 123 -9.08 -11.01 3.58
C GLN A 123 -7.65 -10.58 3.27
N LEU A 124 -6.72 -11.53 3.12
CA LEU A 124 -5.33 -11.22 2.75
C LEU A 124 -5.21 -10.68 1.32
N GLU A 125 -6.01 -11.18 0.38
CA GLU A 125 -6.07 -10.65 -0.98
C GLU A 125 -6.58 -9.21 -1.01
N GLU A 126 -7.64 -8.92 -0.26
CA GLU A 126 -8.19 -7.57 -0.11
C GLU A 126 -7.17 -6.62 0.54
N LYS A 127 -6.51 -7.09 1.60
CA LYS A 127 -5.45 -6.34 2.29
C LYS A 127 -4.28 -6.03 1.34
N TYR A 128 -3.82 -7.02 0.60
CA TYR A 128 -2.72 -6.88 -0.37
C TYR A 128 -3.07 -5.86 -1.46
N THR A 129 -4.28 -5.94 -2.02
CA THR A 129 -4.76 -5.00 -3.03
C THR A 129 -4.87 -3.59 -2.46
N GLY A 130 -5.40 -3.44 -1.25
CA GLY A 130 -5.52 -2.16 -0.56
C GLY A 130 -4.17 -1.53 -0.24
N GLU A 131 -3.22 -2.33 0.26
CA GLU A 131 -1.86 -1.87 0.55
C GLU A 131 -1.11 -1.41 -0.71
N LYS A 132 -1.30 -2.11 -1.83
CA LYS A 132 -0.72 -1.70 -3.12
C LYS A 132 -1.30 -0.38 -3.61
N ALA A 133 -2.61 -0.18 -3.45
CA ALA A 133 -3.25 1.07 -3.82
C ALA A 133 -2.77 2.23 -2.95
N GLU A 134 -2.62 2.02 -1.64
CA GLU A 134 -2.05 3.01 -0.72
C GLU A 134 -0.61 3.36 -1.09
N LEU A 135 0.20 2.36 -1.41
CA LEU A 135 1.59 2.56 -1.85
C LEU A 135 1.67 3.43 -3.10
N GLU A 136 0.80 3.16 -4.08
CA GLU A 136 0.74 3.95 -5.31
C GLU A 136 0.37 5.41 -5.02
N GLY A 137 -0.60 5.63 -4.14
CA GLY A 137 -0.97 6.97 -3.67
C GLY A 137 0.20 7.70 -2.99
N MET A 138 0.93 7.01 -2.13
CA MET A 138 2.12 7.56 -1.45
C MET A 138 3.23 7.91 -2.45
N LYS A 139 3.45 7.10 -3.47
CA LYS A 139 4.43 7.37 -4.53
C LYS A 139 4.04 8.60 -5.36
N GLN A 140 2.76 8.77 -5.65
CA GLN A 140 2.25 9.96 -6.34
C GLN A 140 2.43 11.22 -5.50
N GLU A 141 2.15 11.15 -4.20
CA GLU A 141 2.41 12.26 -3.28
C GLU A 141 3.90 12.60 -3.20
N TYR A 142 4.75 11.58 -3.13
CA TYR A 142 6.21 11.78 -3.14
C TYR A 142 6.68 12.50 -4.39
N GLU A 143 6.18 12.10 -5.56
CA GLU A 143 6.51 12.74 -6.83
C GLU A 143 6.04 14.19 -6.85
N ALA A 144 4.80 14.46 -6.41
CA ALA A 144 4.24 15.80 -6.34
C ALA A 144 5.06 16.70 -5.39
N GLU A 145 5.41 16.19 -4.20
CA GLU A 145 6.24 16.93 -3.25
C GLU A 145 7.67 17.16 -3.77
N SER A 146 8.24 16.21 -4.51
CA SER A 146 9.55 16.34 -5.14
C SER A 146 9.54 17.43 -6.22
N GLN A 147 8.47 17.51 -7.02
CA GLN A 147 8.28 18.57 -8.01
C GLN A 147 8.10 19.93 -7.33
N ASN A 148 7.34 19.98 -6.23
CA ASN A 148 7.16 21.19 -5.44
C ASN A 148 8.50 21.67 -4.86
N LEU A 149 9.31 20.76 -4.33
CA LEU A 149 10.65 21.06 -3.83
C LEU A 149 11.52 21.68 -4.94
N GLN A 150 11.51 21.09 -6.13
CA GLN A 150 12.27 21.60 -7.26
C GLN A 150 11.82 23.00 -7.67
N ALA A 151 10.52 23.23 -7.73
CA ALA A 151 9.96 24.55 -8.05
C ALA A 151 10.36 25.60 -7.00
N GLN A 152 10.33 25.26 -5.72
CA GLN A 152 10.74 26.18 -4.65
C GLN A 152 12.25 26.44 -4.67
N LEU A 153 13.06 25.44 -4.99
CA LEU A 153 14.51 25.64 -5.16
C LEU A 153 14.82 26.58 -6.33
N ASP A 154 14.12 26.43 -7.45
CA ASP A 154 14.29 27.30 -8.61
C ASP A 154 13.86 28.73 -8.29
N GLU A 155 12.74 28.89 -7.58
CA GLU A 155 12.28 30.21 -7.10
C GLU A 155 13.29 30.86 -6.14
N LYS A 156 13.85 30.09 -5.21
CA LYS A 156 14.86 30.57 -4.30
C LYS A 156 16.12 31.05 -5.04
N ARG A 157 16.57 30.30 -6.05
CA ARG A 157 17.74 30.67 -6.86
C ARG A 157 17.49 31.95 -7.62
N ALA A 158 16.30 32.10 -8.23
CA ALA A 158 15.92 33.31 -8.95
C ALA A 158 15.85 34.50 -8.00
N THR A 159 15.22 34.36 -6.83
CA THR A 159 15.11 35.43 -5.85
C THR A 159 16.49 35.85 -5.30
N SER A 160 17.37 34.88 -5.05
CA SER A 160 18.74 35.16 -4.61
C SER A 160 19.54 35.90 -5.70
N ALA A 161 19.43 35.49 -6.93
CA ALA A 161 20.11 36.16 -8.07
C ALA A 161 19.62 37.58 -8.23
N ASP A 162 18.30 37.81 -8.16
CA ASP A 162 17.71 39.14 -8.23
C ASP A 162 18.20 40.03 -7.09
N CYS A 163 18.29 39.51 -5.87
CA CYS A 163 18.78 40.22 -4.72
C CYS A 163 20.27 40.63 -4.90
N GLU A 164 21.10 39.72 -5.36
CA GLU A 164 22.52 40.02 -5.66
C GLU A 164 22.69 41.05 -6.77
N ASN A 165 21.89 40.96 -7.82
CA ASN A 165 21.92 41.92 -8.92
C ASN A 165 21.51 43.33 -8.48
N GLU A 166 20.49 43.43 -7.64
CA GLU A 166 20.05 44.72 -7.08
C GLU A 166 21.10 45.33 -6.15
N ILE A 167 21.76 44.53 -5.32
CA ILE A 167 22.84 44.98 -4.46
C ILE A 167 24.02 45.49 -5.31
N ALA A 168 24.42 44.75 -6.33
CA ALA A 168 25.48 45.15 -7.24
C ALA A 168 25.16 46.47 -7.98
N TYR A 169 23.94 46.61 -8.44
CA TYR A 169 23.47 47.85 -9.08
C TYR A 169 23.51 49.02 -8.12
N ALA A 170 23.02 48.84 -6.88
CA ALA A 170 23.04 49.89 -5.86
C ALA A 170 24.48 50.30 -5.50
N GLN A 171 25.42 49.37 -5.41
CA GLN A 171 26.84 49.64 -5.16
C GLN A 171 27.47 50.41 -6.33
N GLN A 172 27.15 50.05 -7.54
CA GLN A 172 27.64 50.76 -8.74
C GLN A 172 27.15 52.20 -8.76
N GLN A 173 25.86 52.42 -8.47
CA GLN A 173 25.33 53.80 -8.40
C GLN A 173 25.95 54.62 -7.28
N ALA A 174 26.27 54.02 -6.15
CA ALA A 174 26.93 54.68 -5.02
C ALA A 174 28.37 55.12 -5.33
N THR A 175 29.04 54.43 -6.26
CA THR A 175 30.41 54.77 -6.66
C THR A 175 30.47 55.83 -7.78
N GLU A 176 29.37 56.11 -8.46
CA GLU A 176 29.29 57.15 -9.49
C GLU A 176 28.99 58.56 -8.92
N TYR A 177 28.63 58.66 -7.67
CA TYR A 177 28.40 59.90 -6.94
C TYR A 177 29.46 60.12 -5.86
#